data_96590737f0c80cd898c100d84b3a4134
#
_entry.id   96590737f0c80cd898c100d84b3a4134
#
_cell.length_a   1.000
_cell.length_b   1.000
_cell.length_c   1.000
_cell.angle_alpha   90.00
_cell.angle_beta   90.00
_cell.angle_gamma   90.00
#
_symmetry.space_group_name_H-M   'P 1'
#
loop_
_entity.id
_entity.type
_entity.pdbx_description
1 polymer ?
#
loop_
_entity_poly.entity_id
_entity_poly.type
_entity_poly.pdbx_seq_one_letter_code
_entity_poly.pdbx_strand_id
1 'polypeptide(L)'
;TRAMLAEKRGDLPGLEQDLRNIIEREPDNAAALNALGYTLADRTTRYAEAKALIEKAYQLDPEDPATLDSLGWVNYRLGNLAEAERYLRQALEKYPDHEVAAHLGEVLWAQGKQREARKVWAGALEAQPDSTILRGTLLRLTGSEKL
;
A
#
# COMPACT_ATOMS: atom_id res chain seq x y z
N THR A 1 5.29 -17.77 10.53
CA THR A 1 6.67 -17.62 10.13
C THR A 1 7.37 -16.56 10.96
N ARG A 2 8.68 -16.56 10.89
CA ARG A 2 9.50 -15.59 11.60
C ARG A 2 9.21 -14.15 11.15
N ALA A 3 9.02 -13.93 9.85
CA ALA A 3 8.69 -12.61 9.31
C ALA A 3 7.34 -12.11 9.86
N MET A 4 6.36 -12.99 9.96
CA MET A 4 5.05 -12.62 10.50
C MET A 4 5.14 -12.26 11.98
N LEU A 5 5.96 -12.97 12.76
CA LEU A 5 6.15 -12.66 14.17
C LEU A 5 6.86 -11.31 14.35
N ALA A 6 7.87 -11.02 13.51
CA ALA A 6 8.58 -9.75 13.55
C ALA A 6 7.64 -8.60 13.22
N GLU A 7 6.77 -8.76 12.23
CA GLU A 7 5.79 -7.75 11.86
C GLU A 7 4.80 -7.49 13.00
N LYS A 8 4.27 -8.53 13.62
CA LYS A 8 3.33 -8.39 14.73
C LYS A 8 3.93 -7.64 15.92
N ARG A 9 5.24 -7.81 16.15
CA ARG A 9 5.92 -7.12 17.24
C ARG A 9 6.44 -5.74 16.87
N GLY A 10 6.21 -5.31 15.60
CA GLY A 10 6.74 -4.05 15.12
C GLY A 10 8.24 -4.06 14.91
N ASP A 11 8.85 -5.24 14.81
CA ASP A 11 10.30 -5.40 14.61
C ASP A 11 10.63 -5.22 13.12
N LEU A 12 10.79 -3.96 12.70
CA LEU A 12 11.09 -3.64 11.31
C LEU A 12 12.42 -4.23 10.83
N PRO A 13 13.55 -4.10 11.58
CA PRO A 13 14.80 -4.72 11.13
C PRO A 13 14.70 -6.23 10.97
N GLY A 14 14.00 -6.91 11.87
CA GLY A 14 13.80 -8.36 11.78
C GLY A 14 12.98 -8.75 10.58
N LEU A 15 11.89 -8.01 10.32
CA LEU A 15 11.05 -8.24 9.14
C LEU A 15 11.86 -8.04 7.86
N GLU A 16 12.60 -6.94 7.77
CA GLU A 16 13.43 -6.67 6.61
C GLU A 16 14.45 -7.78 6.37
N GLN A 17 15.14 -8.22 7.42
CA GLN A 17 16.15 -9.27 7.30
C GLN A 17 15.52 -10.58 6.84
N ASP A 18 14.37 -10.95 7.39
CA ASP A 18 13.69 -12.19 7.01
C ASP A 18 13.26 -12.16 5.55
N LEU A 19 12.74 -11.03 5.08
CA LEU A 19 12.34 -10.88 3.68
C LEU A 19 13.55 -10.90 2.75
N ARG A 20 14.66 -10.26 3.14
CA ARG A 20 15.89 -10.31 2.33
C ARG A 20 16.46 -11.72 2.25
N ASN A 21 16.35 -12.49 3.33
CA ASN A 21 16.79 -13.90 3.29
C ASN A 21 15.97 -14.72 2.31
N ILE A 22 14.66 -14.47 2.23
CA ILE A 22 13.79 -15.14 1.25
C ILE A 22 14.21 -14.74 -0.17
N ILE A 23 14.41 -13.45 -0.41
CA ILE A 23 14.78 -12.94 -1.74
C ILE A 23 16.14 -13.46 -2.19
N GLU A 24 17.09 -13.61 -1.25
CA GLU A 24 18.40 -14.17 -1.56
C GLU A 24 18.28 -15.60 -2.08
N ARG A 25 17.42 -16.41 -1.48
CA ARG A 25 17.19 -17.80 -1.90
C ARG A 25 16.26 -17.91 -3.09
N GLU A 26 15.32 -16.97 -3.22
CA GLU A 26 14.30 -16.97 -4.27
C GLU A 26 14.21 -15.57 -4.88
N PRO A 27 15.18 -15.21 -5.76
CA PRO A 27 15.24 -13.84 -6.30
C PRO A 27 14.01 -13.39 -7.09
N ASP A 28 13.23 -14.34 -7.61
CA ASP A 28 12.04 -14.07 -8.38
C ASP A 28 10.75 -14.30 -7.57
N ASN A 29 10.85 -14.33 -6.25
CA ASN A 29 9.68 -14.40 -5.39
C ASN A 29 9.00 -13.03 -5.37
N ALA A 30 8.01 -12.85 -6.24
CA ALA A 30 7.31 -11.57 -6.40
C ALA A 30 6.66 -11.12 -5.09
N ALA A 31 6.06 -12.06 -4.34
CA ALA A 31 5.41 -11.72 -3.09
C ALA A 31 6.39 -11.15 -2.05
N ALA A 32 7.59 -11.74 -1.95
CA ALA A 32 8.60 -11.27 -1.00
C ALA A 32 9.16 -9.91 -1.43
N LEU A 33 9.41 -9.73 -2.74
CA LEU A 33 9.86 -8.45 -3.29
C LEU A 33 8.84 -7.35 -3.02
N ASN A 34 7.56 -7.63 -3.26
CA ASN A 34 6.50 -6.68 -2.99
C ASN A 34 6.37 -6.36 -1.50
N ALA A 35 6.42 -7.39 -0.65
CA ALA A 35 6.29 -7.21 0.79
C ALA A 35 7.42 -6.32 1.33
N LEU A 36 8.66 -6.56 0.90
CA LEU A 36 9.79 -5.74 1.33
C LEU A 36 9.65 -4.31 0.80
N GLY A 37 9.33 -4.18 -0.49
CA GLY A 37 9.16 -2.86 -1.09
C GLY A 37 8.07 -2.05 -0.43
N TYR A 38 6.90 -2.65 -0.19
CA TYR A 38 5.80 -1.98 0.50
C TYR A 38 6.21 -1.55 1.91
N THR A 39 6.85 -2.45 2.65
CA THR A 39 7.28 -2.16 4.02
C THR A 39 8.23 -0.96 4.05
N LEU A 40 9.20 -0.92 3.13
CA LEU A 40 10.13 0.20 3.06
C LEU A 40 9.43 1.50 2.68
N ALA A 41 8.45 1.44 1.75
CA ALA A 41 7.69 2.62 1.34
C ALA A 41 6.81 3.16 2.47
N ASP A 42 6.21 2.26 3.23
CA ASP A 42 5.24 2.64 4.26
C ASP A 42 5.90 3.05 5.58
N ARG A 43 6.97 2.39 5.95
CA ARG A 43 7.54 2.51 7.29
C ARG A 43 8.93 3.14 7.33
N THR A 44 9.50 3.51 6.18
CA THR A 44 10.81 4.18 6.09
C THR A 44 10.74 5.27 5.03
N THR A 45 11.86 5.98 4.84
CA THR A 45 12.00 6.95 3.76
C THR A 45 12.84 6.41 2.60
N ARG A 46 13.08 5.11 2.57
CA ARG A 46 13.91 4.46 1.54
C ARG A 46 13.09 4.18 0.29
N TYR A 47 12.54 5.23 -0.28
CA TYR A 47 11.54 5.12 -1.37
C TYR A 47 12.13 4.65 -2.69
N ALA A 48 13.35 5.06 -3.02
CA ALA A 48 13.98 4.63 -4.28
C ALA A 48 14.23 3.11 -4.28
N GLU A 49 14.72 2.59 -3.17
CA GLU A 49 14.93 1.15 -3.00
C GLU A 49 13.59 0.41 -3.02
N ALA A 50 12.60 0.95 -2.30
CA ALA A 50 11.25 0.38 -2.28
C ALA A 50 10.68 0.28 -3.68
N LYS A 51 10.78 1.35 -4.46
CA LYS A 51 10.26 1.38 -5.84
C LYS A 51 10.93 0.33 -6.72
N ALA A 52 12.24 0.19 -6.62
CA ALA A 52 12.97 -0.81 -7.41
C ALA A 52 12.48 -2.24 -7.11
N LEU A 53 12.28 -2.55 -5.83
CA LEU A 53 11.77 -3.86 -5.42
C LEU A 53 10.36 -4.11 -5.94
N ILE A 54 9.49 -3.12 -5.81
CA ILE A 54 8.09 -3.24 -6.26
C ILE A 54 8.03 -3.34 -7.79
N GLU A 55 8.85 -2.57 -8.51
CA GLU A 55 8.87 -2.65 -9.96
C GLU A 55 9.31 -4.03 -10.45
N LYS A 56 10.28 -4.64 -9.76
CA LYS A 56 10.66 -6.01 -10.09
C LYS A 56 9.51 -6.98 -9.86
N ALA A 57 8.80 -6.85 -8.74
CA ALA A 57 7.62 -7.66 -8.47
C ALA A 57 6.55 -7.46 -9.57
N TYR A 58 6.36 -6.22 -9.98
CA TYR A 58 5.42 -5.89 -11.05
C TYR A 58 5.78 -6.55 -12.38
N GLN A 59 7.06 -6.56 -12.73
CA GLN A 59 7.51 -7.21 -13.96
C GLN A 59 7.28 -8.73 -13.91
N LEU A 60 7.39 -9.32 -12.73
CA LEU A 60 7.16 -10.75 -12.55
C LEU A 60 5.67 -11.11 -12.59
N ASP A 61 4.81 -10.24 -12.09
CA ASP A 61 3.37 -10.47 -12.05
C ASP A 61 2.62 -9.14 -12.15
N PRO A 62 2.45 -8.60 -13.38
CA PRO A 62 1.83 -7.27 -13.56
C PRO A 62 0.33 -7.21 -13.27
N GLU A 63 -0.31 -8.36 -13.09
CA GLU A 63 -1.75 -8.41 -12.80
C GLU A 63 -2.08 -8.49 -11.31
N ASP A 64 -1.07 -8.64 -10.46
CA ASP A 64 -1.29 -8.77 -9.02
C ASP A 64 -1.79 -7.44 -8.41
N PRO A 65 -3.02 -7.40 -7.87
CA PRO A 65 -3.53 -6.15 -7.29
C PRO A 65 -2.74 -5.66 -6.09
N ALA A 66 -2.13 -6.56 -5.32
CA ALA A 66 -1.29 -6.15 -4.19
C ALA A 66 -0.06 -5.38 -4.66
N THR A 67 0.54 -5.81 -5.78
CA THR A 67 1.69 -5.11 -6.36
C THR A 67 1.28 -3.77 -6.94
N LEU A 68 0.12 -3.70 -7.60
CA LEU A 68 -0.41 -2.44 -8.11
C LEU A 68 -0.66 -1.44 -6.97
N ASP A 69 -1.21 -1.91 -5.85
CA ASP A 69 -1.40 -1.09 -4.66
C ASP A 69 -0.07 -0.56 -4.15
N SER A 70 0.94 -1.42 -4.07
CA SER A 70 2.28 -1.03 -3.62
C SER A 70 2.92 0.00 -4.55
N LEU A 71 2.77 -0.18 -5.88
CA LEU A 71 3.25 0.82 -6.85
C LEU A 71 2.58 2.16 -6.63
N GLY A 72 1.27 2.15 -6.41
CA GLY A 72 0.54 3.36 -6.10
C GLY A 72 1.08 4.01 -4.82
N TRP A 73 1.25 3.23 -3.77
CA TRP A 73 1.69 3.76 -2.49
C TRP A 73 3.10 4.35 -2.53
N VAL A 74 4.06 3.65 -3.17
CA VAL A 74 5.42 4.17 -3.27
C VAL A 74 5.48 5.43 -4.12
N ASN A 75 4.68 5.51 -5.18
CA ASN A 75 4.61 6.73 -6.00
C ASN A 75 4.01 7.89 -5.19
N TYR A 76 3.02 7.61 -4.35
CA TYR A 76 2.48 8.62 -3.45
C TYR A 76 3.56 9.15 -2.49
N ARG A 77 4.34 8.26 -1.89
CA ARG A 77 5.42 8.66 -0.98
C ARG A 77 6.48 9.48 -1.70
N LEU A 78 6.70 9.22 -2.97
CA LEU A 78 7.64 9.98 -3.81
C LEU A 78 7.07 11.31 -4.31
N GLY A 79 5.78 11.56 -4.10
CA GLY A 79 5.13 12.78 -4.57
C GLY A 79 4.56 12.68 -5.99
N ASN A 80 4.59 11.51 -6.60
CA ASN A 80 4.06 11.26 -7.94
C ASN A 80 2.56 10.95 -7.85
N LEU A 81 1.76 11.97 -7.57
CA LEU A 81 0.35 11.78 -7.21
C LEU A 81 -0.50 11.23 -8.36
N ALA A 82 -0.27 11.69 -9.59
CA ALA A 82 -1.04 11.22 -10.74
C ALA A 82 -0.77 9.72 -11.02
N GLU A 83 0.50 9.31 -10.96
CA GLU A 83 0.87 7.90 -11.13
C GLU A 83 0.29 7.06 -10.00
N ALA A 84 0.36 7.56 -8.76
CA ALA A 84 -0.19 6.87 -7.61
C ALA A 84 -1.69 6.62 -7.80
N GLU A 85 -2.43 7.64 -8.22
CA GLU A 85 -3.87 7.50 -8.46
C GLU A 85 -4.14 6.45 -9.53
N ARG A 86 -3.38 6.47 -10.63
CA ARG A 86 -3.58 5.54 -11.75
C ARG A 86 -3.43 4.09 -11.30
N TYR A 87 -2.34 3.78 -10.59
CA TYR A 87 -2.11 2.41 -10.10
C TYR A 87 -3.15 1.98 -9.07
N LEU A 88 -3.53 2.88 -8.17
CA LEU A 88 -4.49 2.55 -7.12
C LEU A 88 -5.89 2.34 -7.68
N ARG A 89 -6.28 3.08 -8.72
CA ARG A 89 -7.55 2.84 -9.40
C ARG A 89 -7.56 1.48 -10.08
N GLN A 90 -6.46 1.10 -10.72
CA GLN A 90 -6.33 -0.23 -11.32
C GLN A 90 -6.44 -1.34 -10.27
N ALA A 91 -5.75 -1.15 -9.14
CA ALA A 91 -5.80 -2.13 -8.05
C ALA A 91 -7.21 -2.28 -7.49
N LEU A 92 -7.91 -1.18 -7.26
CA LEU A 92 -9.25 -1.19 -6.71
C LEU A 92 -10.26 -1.84 -7.66
N GLU A 93 -10.10 -1.62 -8.97
CA GLU A 93 -10.95 -2.24 -9.97
C GLU A 93 -10.79 -3.75 -9.99
N LYS A 94 -9.54 -4.23 -9.85
CA LYS A 94 -9.26 -5.67 -9.83
C LYS A 94 -9.68 -6.33 -8.53
N TYR A 95 -9.50 -5.62 -7.42
CA TYR A 95 -9.78 -6.16 -6.10
C TYR A 95 -10.26 -5.04 -5.18
N PRO A 96 -11.57 -4.95 -4.93
CA PRO A 96 -12.14 -3.89 -4.10
C PRO A 96 -11.85 -4.14 -2.60
N ASP A 97 -10.63 -3.86 -2.20
CA ASP A 97 -10.13 -4.05 -0.85
C ASP A 97 -10.13 -2.73 -0.08
N HIS A 98 -10.40 -2.80 1.22
CA HIS A 98 -10.49 -1.60 2.07
C HIS A 98 -9.15 -0.88 2.22
N GLU A 99 -8.04 -1.61 2.20
CA GLU A 99 -6.72 -1.00 2.27
C GLU A 99 -6.41 -0.22 0.98
N VAL A 100 -6.73 -0.79 -0.17
CA VAL A 100 -6.56 -0.12 -1.47
C VAL A 100 -7.41 1.15 -1.52
N ALA A 101 -8.66 1.05 -1.05
CA ALA A 101 -9.57 2.21 -1.00
C ALA A 101 -9.05 3.29 -0.07
N ALA A 102 -8.48 2.89 1.08
CA ALA A 102 -7.88 3.85 2.01
C ALA A 102 -6.74 4.60 1.34
N HIS A 103 -5.86 3.88 0.64
CA HIS A 103 -4.73 4.47 -0.07
C HIS A 103 -5.19 5.39 -1.20
N LEU A 104 -6.14 4.95 -2.01
CA LEU A 104 -6.66 5.79 -3.12
C LEU A 104 -7.28 7.07 -2.59
N GLY A 105 -8.09 6.97 -1.54
CA GLY A 105 -8.70 8.15 -0.92
C GLY A 105 -7.64 9.11 -0.40
N GLU A 106 -6.58 8.61 0.21
CA GLU A 106 -5.49 9.45 0.70
C GLU A 106 -4.79 10.19 -0.43
N VAL A 107 -4.53 9.51 -1.55
CA VAL A 107 -3.91 10.14 -2.73
C VAL A 107 -4.82 11.22 -3.31
N LEU A 108 -6.12 10.94 -3.42
CA LEU A 108 -7.10 11.92 -3.90
C LEU A 108 -7.17 13.12 -2.96
N TRP A 109 -7.16 12.89 -1.65
CA TRP A 109 -7.14 13.95 -0.65
C TRP A 109 -5.91 14.84 -0.82
N ALA A 110 -4.73 14.24 -1.01
CA ALA A 110 -3.49 14.98 -1.21
C ALA A 110 -3.52 15.86 -2.46
N GLN A 111 -4.30 15.46 -3.47
CA GLN A 111 -4.47 16.24 -4.70
C GLN A 111 -5.54 17.33 -4.57
N GLY A 112 -6.19 17.45 -3.40
CA GLY A 112 -7.28 18.39 -3.20
C GLY A 112 -8.63 17.90 -3.70
N LYS A 113 -8.72 16.64 -4.14
CA LYS A 113 -9.95 16.05 -4.65
C LYS A 113 -10.75 15.44 -3.50
N GLN A 114 -11.18 16.29 -2.57
CA GLN A 114 -11.78 15.84 -1.31
C GLN A 114 -13.11 15.11 -1.51
N ARG A 115 -13.94 15.57 -2.45
CA ARG A 115 -15.23 14.93 -2.72
C ARG A 115 -15.03 13.51 -3.24
N GLU A 116 -14.09 13.33 -4.18
CA GLU A 116 -13.79 12.01 -4.71
C GLU A 116 -13.20 11.10 -3.64
N ALA A 117 -12.31 11.62 -2.80
CA ALA A 117 -11.74 10.85 -1.70
C ALA A 117 -12.83 10.32 -0.78
N ARG A 118 -13.75 11.20 -0.36
CA ARG A 118 -14.86 10.80 0.53
C ARG A 118 -15.76 9.76 -0.12
N LYS A 119 -15.98 9.88 -1.43
CA LYS A 119 -16.81 8.92 -2.18
C LYS A 119 -16.16 7.53 -2.17
N VAL A 120 -14.84 7.47 -2.40
CA VAL A 120 -14.10 6.19 -2.37
C VAL A 120 -14.19 5.56 -0.98
N TRP A 121 -13.92 6.34 0.06
CA TRP A 121 -13.99 5.86 1.44
C TRP A 121 -15.39 5.41 1.81
N ALA A 122 -16.42 6.16 1.40
CA ALA A 122 -17.81 5.82 1.70
C ALA A 122 -18.20 4.47 1.11
N GLY A 123 -17.83 4.22 -0.15
CA GLY A 123 -18.11 2.94 -0.80
C GLY A 123 -17.43 1.78 -0.09
N ALA A 124 -16.17 1.98 0.33
CA ALA A 124 -15.44 0.93 1.04
C ALA A 124 -16.00 0.69 2.44
N LEU A 125 -16.40 1.75 3.15
CA LEU A 125 -17.00 1.61 4.49
C LEU A 125 -18.37 0.95 4.43
N GLU A 126 -19.12 1.13 3.35
CA GLU A 126 -20.38 0.43 3.17
C GLU A 126 -20.17 -1.08 3.13
N ALA A 127 -19.10 -1.54 2.47
CA ALA A 127 -18.76 -2.95 2.41
C ALA A 127 -18.09 -3.45 3.70
N GLN A 128 -17.30 -2.61 4.35
CA GLN A 128 -16.58 -2.97 5.58
C GLN A 128 -16.69 -1.87 6.64
N PRO A 129 -17.85 -1.76 7.32
CA PRO A 129 -18.08 -0.66 8.28
C PRO A 129 -17.11 -0.64 9.46
N ASP A 130 -16.57 -1.80 9.83
CA ASP A 130 -15.67 -1.94 10.98
C ASP A 130 -14.19 -1.86 10.59
N SER A 131 -13.87 -1.41 9.37
CA SER A 131 -12.49 -1.32 8.92
C SER A 131 -11.71 -0.30 9.76
N THR A 132 -10.75 -0.78 10.54
CA THR A 132 -9.88 0.10 11.31
C THR A 132 -8.94 0.88 10.40
N ILE A 133 -8.57 0.30 9.25
CA ILE A 133 -7.71 0.97 8.26
C ILE A 133 -8.41 2.20 7.70
N LEU A 134 -9.66 2.05 7.25
CA LEU A 134 -10.43 3.17 6.69
C LEU A 134 -10.71 4.23 7.74
N ARG A 135 -11.16 3.83 8.93
CA ARG A 135 -11.46 4.78 9.99
C ARG A 135 -10.23 5.51 10.48
N GLY A 136 -9.10 4.80 10.58
CA GLY A 136 -7.82 5.42 10.95
C GLY A 136 -7.36 6.44 9.92
N THR A 137 -7.52 6.13 8.63
CA THR A 137 -7.18 7.05 7.55
C THR A 137 -8.05 8.29 7.60
N LEU A 138 -9.38 8.13 7.79
CA LEU A 138 -10.30 9.24 7.93
C LEU A 138 -9.93 10.13 9.11
N LEU A 139 -9.68 9.52 10.27
CA LEU A 139 -9.34 10.27 11.47
C LEU A 139 -8.07 11.08 11.26
N ARG A 140 -7.05 10.47 10.67
CA ARG A 140 -5.75 11.13 10.45
C ARG A 140 -5.86 12.29 9.47
N LEU A 141 -6.63 12.13 8.40
CA LEU A 141 -6.70 13.13 7.33
C LEU A 141 -7.79 14.17 7.54
N THR A 142 -8.92 13.79 8.11
CA THR A 142 -10.08 14.70 8.25
C THR A 142 -10.37 15.11 9.70
N GLY A 143 -9.79 14.42 10.67
CA GLY A 143 -10.05 14.68 12.09
C GLY A 143 -11.26 13.94 12.63
N SER A 144 -11.93 13.11 11.83
CA SER A 144 -13.11 12.35 12.26
C SER A 144 -13.09 10.97 11.61
N GLU A 145 -13.54 9.94 12.33
CA GLU A 145 -13.72 8.61 11.77
C GLU A 145 -15.02 8.50 10.95
N LYS A 146 -15.81 9.57 10.90
CA LYS A 146 -17.06 9.62 10.16
C LYS A 146 -16.93 10.50 8.92
N LEU A 147 -17.64 10.12 7.90
CA LEU A 147 -17.69 10.89 6.64
C LEU A 147 -18.56 12.14 6.73
#